data_5c7e3ec4a4ff4e4794050b72820209b4
#
_entry.id   5c7e3ec4a4ff4e4794050b72820209b4
#
_cell.length_a   1.000
_cell.length_b   1.000
_cell.length_c   1.000
_cell.angle_alpha   90.00
_cell.angle_beta   90.00
_cell.angle_gamma   90.00
#
_symmetry.space_group_name_H-M   'P 1'
#
loop_
_entity.id
_entity.type
_entity.pdbx_description
1 polymer ?
#
loop_
_entity_poly.entity_id
_entity_poly.type
_entity_poly.pdbx_seq_one_letter_code
_entity_poly.pdbx_strand_id
1 'polypeptide(L)'
;MKNKLEAEEVIKLKLVIDQDKELVENKKEAFLYGLAGGMCFDFNKFDDHLFLVGTEEGKIHLCSKAYSGQYLETYEGHYLAVYAVKWNNFHPRTFLSCSADWTIKMWDKNLNRPIMTFDLTCAVGDVEWAPYSSTVFAAVTSAGNLYVYDLKQEKHHHLCEHPAMKKAKALHVSFNKVDPIILVGDERGGVNSFKLSKSLTKGPL
;
A
#
# COMPACT_ATOMS: atom_id res chain seq x y z
N MET A 1 7.01 28.83 -23.94
CA MET A 1 7.54 27.47 -23.74
C MET A 1 6.40 26.48 -23.99
N LYS A 2 6.57 25.53 -24.90
CA LYS A 2 5.57 24.45 -25.07
C LYS A 2 5.84 23.44 -23.94
N ASN A 3 4.88 23.26 -23.05
CA ASN A 3 4.92 22.20 -22.05
C ASN A 3 4.86 20.85 -22.79
N LYS A 4 5.96 20.10 -22.77
CA LYS A 4 6.08 18.80 -23.40
C LYS A 4 6.16 17.76 -22.29
N LEU A 5 5.28 16.76 -22.34
CA LEU A 5 5.41 15.55 -21.52
C LEU A 5 6.39 14.62 -22.21
N GLU A 6 7.40 14.19 -21.47
CA GLU A 6 8.35 13.16 -21.92
C GLU A 6 8.11 11.92 -21.07
N ALA A 7 7.94 10.79 -21.76
CA ALA A 7 7.76 9.49 -21.10
C ALA A 7 9.12 8.83 -20.93
N GLU A 8 9.43 8.41 -19.72
CA GLU A 8 10.62 7.64 -19.38
C GLU A 8 10.21 6.33 -18.74
N GLU A 9 10.73 5.21 -19.23
CA GLU A 9 10.54 3.91 -18.62
C GLU A 9 11.51 3.77 -17.44
N VAL A 10 10.98 3.87 -16.22
CA VAL A 10 11.80 3.81 -15.00
C VAL A 10 12.15 2.37 -14.64
N ILE A 11 11.21 1.42 -14.76
CA ILE A 11 11.44 0.00 -14.48
C ILE A 11 10.40 -0.87 -15.20
N LYS A 12 10.82 -2.07 -15.63
CA LYS A 12 9.92 -3.14 -16.07
C LYS A 12 9.72 -4.14 -14.94
N LEU A 13 8.50 -4.29 -14.49
CA LEU A 13 8.15 -5.32 -13.50
C LEU A 13 8.25 -6.71 -14.14
N LYS A 14 9.01 -7.60 -13.50
CA LYS A 14 9.19 -8.98 -13.95
C LYS A 14 8.66 -9.93 -12.89
N LEU A 15 8.00 -11.00 -13.31
CA LEU A 15 7.64 -12.09 -12.42
C LEU A 15 8.93 -12.74 -11.90
N VAL A 16 9.09 -12.76 -10.59
CA VAL A 16 10.15 -13.53 -9.94
C VAL A 16 9.62 -14.97 -9.82
N ILE A 17 10.08 -15.85 -10.69
CA ILE A 17 9.79 -17.29 -10.57
C ILE A 17 10.78 -17.83 -9.55
N ASP A 18 10.28 -18.39 -8.44
CA ASP A 18 11.11 -19.06 -7.44
C ASP A 18 11.94 -20.17 -8.10
N GLN A 19 13.24 -20.01 -8.07
CA GLN A 19 14.21 -20.99 -8.59
C GLN A 19 14.48 -22.12 -7.58
N ASP A 20 13.57 -22.48 -6.73
CA ASP A 20 13.69 -23.64 -5.87
C ASP A 20 13.05 -24.87 -6.52
N LYS A 21 13.59 -25.26 -7.68
CA LYS A 21 13.58 -26.66 -8.11
C LYS A 21 14.75 -26.89 -9.06
N GLU A 22 15.73 -27.58 -8.55
CA GLU A 22 16.73 -28.29 -9.33
C GLU A 22 16.08 -28.93 -10.56
N LEU A 23 16.38 -28.45 -11.74
CA LEU A 23 16.22 -29.22 -12.95
C LEU A 23 17.27 -28.81 -13.99
N VAL A 24 18.29 -29.66 -14.02
CA VAL A 24 18.96 -30.12 -15.24
C VAL A 24 19.74 -29.06 -16.06
N GLU A 25 21.03 -29.19 -15.93
CA GLU A 25 22.00 -28.83 -16.97
C GLU A 25 21.51 -29.17 -18.37
N ASN A 26 21.74 -28.23 -19.28
CA ASN A 26 21.55 -28.34 -20.71
C ASN A 26 20.13 -28.05 -21.26
N LYS A 27 19.84 -26.73 -21.30
CA LYS A 27 19.22 -26.11 -22.50
C LYS A 27 19.28 -24.60 -22.35
N LYS A 28 19.80 -23.90 -23.35
CA LYS A 28 19.60 -22.46 -23.57
C LYS A 28 18.13 -22.21 -23.90
N GLU A 29 17.26 -22.34 -22.92
CA GLU A 29 15.88 -21.91 -23.06
C GLU A 29 15.84 -20.44 -22.67
N ALA A 30 15.37 -19.64 -23.62
CA ALA A 30 15.01 -18.26 -23.37
C ALA A 30 14.03 -18.23 -22.19
N PHE A 31 14.50 -17.75 -21.04
CA PHE A 31 13.63 -17.51 -19.89
C PHE A 31 12.55 -16.53 -20.32
N LEU A 32 11.36 -17.01 -20.54
CA LEU A 32 10.17 -16.20 -20.71
C LEU A 32 9.89 -15.55 -19.33
N TYR A 33 10.51 -14.39 -19.09
CA TYR A 33 10.13 -13.56 -17.97
C TYR A 33 8.72 -13.05 -18.23
N GLY A 34 7.74 -13.56 -17.49
CA GLY A 34 6.44 -12.95 -17.46
C GLY A 34 6.57 -11.51 -16.92
N LEU A 35 5.73 -10.61 -17.40
CA LEU A 35 5.62 -9.28 -16.81
C LEU A 35 4.68 -9.34 -15.61
N ALA A 36 5.06 -8.73 -14.49
CA ALA A 36 4.19 -8.58 -13.33
C ALA A 36 3.25 -7.37 -13.53
N GLY A 37 2.00 -7.51 -13.11
CA GLY A 37 1.03 -6.42 -13.13
C GLY A 37 1.29 -5.44 -11.99
N GLY A 38 1.75 -4.22 -12.27
CA GLY A 38 1.85 -3.15 -11.29
C GLY A 38 0.49 -2.57 -10.95
N MET A 39 0.07 -2.66 -9.67
CA MET A 39 -1.24 -2.23 -9.21
C MET A 39 -1.21 -0.85 -8.54
N CYS A 40 -0.16 -0.57 -7.78
CA CYS A 40 -0.02 0.65 -7.01
C CYS A 40 1.45 1.00 -6.81
N PHE A 41 1.71 2.26 -6.50
CA PHE A 41 3.04 2.75 -6.17
C PHE A 41 2.97 3.93 -5.21
N ASP A 42 4.05 4.16 -4.46
CA ASP A 42 4.22 5.35 -3.63
C ASP A 42 5.70 5.70 -3.52
N PHE A 43 6.02 7.00 -3.62
CA PHE A 43 7.38 7.51 -3.47
C PHE A 43 7.70 7.76 -2.00
N ASN A 44 8.94 7.40 -1.62
CA ASN A 44 9.43 7.74 -0.29
C ASN A 44 9.56 9.27 -0.16
N LYS A 45 9.12 9.80 0.99
CA LYS A 45 9.10 11.25 1.24
C LYS A 45 10.42 11.81 1.74
N PHE A 46 11.34 10.94 2.14
CA PHE A 46 12.67 11.29 2.66
C PHE A 46 13.77 10.99 1.64
N ASP A 47 13.62 9.88 0.91
CA ASP A 47 14.53 9.43 -0.15
C ASP A 47 13.78 9.48 -1.48
N ASP A 48 13.78 10.62 -2.16
CA ASP A 48 12.97 10.90 -3.36
C ASP A 48 13.30 10.03 -4.59
N HIS A 49 14.42 9.31 -4.54
CA HIS A 49 14.80 8.33 -5.56
C HIS A 49 14.21 6.93 -5.31
N LEU A 50 13.67 6.67 -4.12
CA LEU A 50 13.07 5.38 -3.77
C LEU A 50 11.54 5.40 -3.93
N PHE A 51 11.02 4.30 -4.42
CA PHE A 51 9.57 4.08 -4.50
C PHE A 51 9.22 2.60 -4.33
N LEU A 52 8.01 2.34 -3.86
CA LEU A 52 7.43 1.01 -3.76
C LEU A 52 6.49 0.77 -4.92
N VAL A 53 6.41 -0.48 -5.36
CA VAL A 53 5.42 -0.94 -6.33
C VAL A 53 4.78 -2.21 -5.78
N GLY A 54 3.45 -2.20 -5.62
CA GLY A 54 2.67 -3.39 -5.32
C GLY A 54 2.21 -4.07 -6.60
N THR A 55 2.22 -5.40 -6.61
CA THR A 55 1.89 -6.20 -7.79
C THR A 55 0.59 -6.99 -7.62
N GLU A 56 0.06 -7.45 -8.76
CA GLU A 56 -1.12 -8.32 -8.80
C GLU A 56 -0.88 -9.67 -8.12
N GLU A 57 0.37 -10.15 -8.13
CA GLU A 57 0.77 -11.43 -7.54
C GLU A 57 0.98 -11.37 -6.01
N GLY A 58 0.80 -10.19 -5.39
CA GLY A 58 0.95 -10.03 -3.94
C GLY A 58 2.37 -9.66 -3.49
N LYS A 59 3.30 -9.43 -4.40
CA LYS A 59 4.66 -8.98 -4.09
C LYS A 59 4.72 -7.45 -4.02
N ILE A 60 5.61 -6.93 -3.18
CA ILE A 60 5.91 -5.51 -3.12
C ILE A 60 7.40 -5.36 -3.42
N HIS A 61 7.74 -4.50 -4.38
CA HIS A 61 9.12 -4.26 -4.77
C HIS A 61 9.56 -2.85 -4.36
N LEU A 62 10.71 -2.77 -3.71
CA LEU A 62 11.42 -1.51 -3.51
C LEU A 62 12.26 -1.24 -4.76
N CYS A 63 12.03 -0.12 -5.38
CA CYS A 63 12.66 0.30 -6.62
C CYS A 63 13.41 1.62 -6.42
N SER A 64 14.38 1.88 -7.29
CA SER A 64 15.09 3.14 -7.35
C SER A 64 15.03 3.73 -8.75
N LYS A 65 14.85 5.04 -8.86
CA LYS A 65 14.96 5.75 -10.14
C LYS A 65 16.37 5.62 -10.77
N ALA A 66 17.39 5.39 -9.95
CA ALA A 66 18.76 5.24 -10.42
C ALA A 66 19.07 3.84 -10.99
N TYR A 67 18.23 2.84 -10.72
CA TYR A 67 18.43 1.44 -11.12
C TYR A 67 17.19 0.89 -11.82
N SER A 68 17.17 1.00 -13.15
CA SER A 68 16.03 0.49 -13.94
C SER A 68 16.09 -1.03 -14.22
N GLY A 69 17.22 -1.66 -13.96
CA GLY A 69 17.45 -3.07 -14.33
C GLY A 69 16.99 -4.11 -13.32
N GLN A 70 16.83 -3.74 -12.05
CA GLN A 70 16.49 -4.68 -10.97
C GLN A 70 15.83 -3.99 -9.79
N TYR A 71 15.12 -4.77 -8.97
CA TYR A 71 14.59 -4.32 -7.68
C TYR A 71 15.72 -4.21 -6.66
N LEU A 72 15.59 -3.26 -5.73
CA LEU A 72 16.49 -3.19 -4.58
C LEU A 72 16.15 -4.25 -3.55
N GLU A 73 14.84 -4.47 -3.31
CA GLU A 73 14.33 -5.44 -2.35
C GLU A 73 12.95 -5.93 -2.79
N THR A 74 12.59 -7.14 -2.36
CA THR A 74 11.25 -7.72 -2.57
C THR A 74 10.67 -8.17 -1.25
N TYR A 75 9.47 -7.71 -0.94
CA TYR A 75 8.72 -8.07 0.26
C TYR A 75 7.62 -9.05 -0.11
N GLU A 76 7.64 -10.22 0.53
CA GLU A 76 6.66 -11.28 0.34
C GLU A 76 5.83 -11.46 1.60
N GLY A 77 4.52 -11.55 1.44
CA GLY A 77 3.63 -11.72 2.57
C GLY A 77 2.15 -11.58 2.24
N HIS A 78 1.81 -10.96 1.11
CA HIS A 78 0.46 -11.01 0.57
C HIS A 78 0.32 -12.18 -0.39
N TYR A 79 -0.89 -12.75 -0.44
CA TYR A 79 -1.22 -13.91 -1.29
C TYR A 79 -2.04 -13.54 -2.52
N LEU A 80 -2.56 -12.32 -2.56
CA LEU A 80 -3.36 -11.77 -3.64
C LEU A 80 -2.92 -10.33 -3.95
N ALA A 81 -3.52 -9.73 -4.96
CA ALA A 81 -3.18 -8.41 -5.47
C ALA A 81 -3.05 -7.35 -4.36
N VAL A 82 -1.96 -6.58 -4.41
CA VAL A 82 -1.71 -5.46 -3.51
C VAL A 82 -2.37 -4.21 -4.09
N TYR A 83 -3.43 -3.74 -3.46
CA TYR A 83 -4.21 -2.61 -3.96
C TYR A 83 -3.63 -1.25 -3.61
N ALA A 84 -2.96 -1.14 -2.46
CA ALA A 84 -2.26 0.09 -2.10
C ALA A 84 -0.99 -0.19 -1.30
N VAL A 85 0.01 0.67 -1.50
CA VAL A 85 1.22 0.78 -0.67
C VAL A 85 1.38 2.24 -0.29
N LYS A 86 1.70 2.55 0.98
CA LYS A 86 1.81 3.92 1.47
C LYS A 86 2.96 4.08 2.45
N TRP A 87 3.95 4.88 2.10
CA TRP A 87 5.00 5.27 3.01
C TRP A 87 4.46 6.11 4.17
N ASN A 88 5.01 5.87 5.36
CA ASN A 88 4.71 6.71 6.52
C ASN A 88 5.23 8.14 6.28
N ASN A 89 4.44 9.14 6.75
CA ASN A 89 4.78 10.54 6.56
C ASN A 89 5.93 11.02 7.47
N PHE A 90 6.23 10.28 8.54
CA PHE A 90 7.15 10.67 9.61
C PHE A 90 8.32 9.70 9.79
N HIS A 91 8.18 8.46 9.30
CA HIS A 91 9.20 7.42 9.43
C HIS A 91 9.69 6.97 8.05
N PRO A 92 10.98 7.19 7.72
CA PRO A 92 11.52 6.94 6.37
C PRO A 92 11.61 5.45 6.00
N ARG A 93 11.43 4.55 6.97
CA ARG A 93 11.57 3.10 6.75
C ARG A 93 10.25 2.33 6.82
N THR A 94 9.20 2.97 7.34
CA THR A 94 7.93 2.27 7.59
C THR A 94 6.94 2.53 6.47
N PHE A 95 6.26 1.49 6.03
CA PHE A 95 5.17 1.60 5.07
C PHE A 95 4.04 0.61 5.39
N LEU A 96 2.85 0.90 4.87
CA LEU A 96 1.68 0.03 4.88
C LEU A 96 1.42 -0.53 3.50
N SER A 97 0.80 -1.69 3.47
CA SER A 97 0.18 -2.26 2.28
C SER A 97 -1.18 -2.84 2.60
N CYS A 98 -2.07 -2.88 1.63
CA CYS A 98 -3.34 -3.58 1.73
C CYS A 98 -3.60 -4.42 0.48
N SER A 99 -4.37 -5.49 0.64
CA SER A 99 -4.54 -6.49 -0.39
C SER A 99 -5.95 -7.07 -0.45
N ALA A 100 -6.21 -7.70 -1.58
CA ALA A 100 -7.37 -8.55 -1.79
C ALA A 100 -7.39 -9.77 -0.84
N ASP A 101 -6.29 -10.12 -0.19
CA ASP A 101 -6.16 -11.21 0.78
C ASP A 101 -6.74 -10.88 2.17
N TRP A 102 -7.47 -9.78 2.29
CA TRP A 102 -8.18 -9.29 3.49
C TRP A 102 -7.25 -8.71 4.55
N THR A 103 -5.98 -8.53 4.26
CA THR A 103 -5.01 -8.07 5.23
C THR A 103 -4.47 -6.67 4.93
N ILE A 104 -4.15 -5.94 6.01
CA ILE A 104 -3.26 -4.80 6.00
C ILE A 104 -1.96 -5.25 6.66
N LYS A 105 -0.83 -4.90 6.08
CA LYS A 105 0.48 -5.24 6.63
C LYS A 105 1.31 -3.99 6.82
N MET A 106 2.01 -3.95 7.94
CA MET A 106 3.00 -2.92 8.24
C MET A 106 4.40 -3.51 8.10
N TRP A 107 5.28 -2.76 7.47
CA TRP A 107 6.62 -3.18 7.08
C TRP A 107 7.68 -2.19 7.53
N ASP A 108 8.90 -2.70 7.74
CA ASP A 108 10.13 -1.90 7.75
C ASP A 108 10.92 -2.23 6.48
N LYS A 109 11.44 -1.21 5.78
CA LYS A 109 12.18 -1.39 4.52
C LYS A 109 13.40 -2.30 4.64
N ASN A 110 13.91 -2.50 5.84
CA ASN A 110 15.08 -3.33 6.11
C ASN A 110 14.73 -4.79 6.49
N LEU A 111 13.43 -5.13 6.53
CA LEU A 111 12.94 -6.47 6.90
C LEU A 111 12.06 -7.03 5.78
N ASN A 112 12.38 -8.24 5.32
CA ASN A 112 11.64 -8.91 4.24
C ASN A 112 10.33 -9.56 4.71
N ARG A 113 9.95 -9.34 5.96
CA ARG A 113 8.71 -9.84 6.58
C ARG A 113 7.91 -8.70 7.18
N PRO A 114 6.58 -8.81 7.24
CA PRO A 114 5.76 -7.80 7.89
C PRO A 114 6.07 -7.73 9.40
N ILE A 115 6.07 -6.51 9.95
CA ILE A 115 6.19 -6.26 11.38
C ILE A 115 4.86 -6.56 12.07
N MET A 116 3.76 -6.17 11.43
CA MET A 116 2.39 -6.35 11.92
C MET A 116 1.47 -6.72 10.77
N THR A 117 0.45 -7.52 11.10
CA THR A 117 -0.63 -7.89 10.17
C THR A 117 -1.96 -7.64 10.87
N PHE A 118 -2.87 -6.98 10.15
CA PHE A 118 -4.25 -6.73 10.59
C PHE A 118 -5.18 -7.48 9.65
N ASP A 119 -5.88 -8.47 10.19
CA ASP A 119 -6.85 -9.26 9.45
C ASP A 119 -8.22 -8.58 9.51
N LEU A 120 -8.82 -8.40 8.35
CA LEU A 120 -10.17 -7.92 8.16
C LEU A 120 -11.03 -9.01 7.53
N THR A 121 -12.34 -8.87 7.58
CA THR A 121 -13.27 -9.93 7.12
C THR A 121 -13.51 -9.93 5.61
N CYS A 122 -12.87 -9.00 4.88
CA CYS A 122 -13.06 -8.85 3.44
C CYS A 122 -11.89 -8.06 2.82
N ALA A 123 -11.83 -8.04 1.49
CA ALA A 123 -10.77 -7.37 0.74
C ALA A 123 -10.66 -5.89 1.13
N VAL A 124 -9.42 -5.44 1.32
CA VAL A 124 -9.09 -4.06 1.69
C VAL A 124 -8.80 -3.28 0.42
N GLY A 125 -9.66 -2.30 0.12
CA GLY A 125 -9.56 -1.53 -1.12
C GLY A 125 -8.44 -0.49 -1.12
N ASP A 126 -8.24 0.19 0.03
CA ASP A 126 -7.23 1.23 0.15
C ASP A 126 -6.82 1.45 1.61
N VAL A 127 -5.64 2.00 1.82
CA VAL A 127 -5.10 2.39 3.12
C VAL A 127 -4.34 3.71 3.01
N GLU A 128 -4.47 4.60 3.99
CA GLU A 128 -3.74 5.86 4.02
C GLU A 128 -3.34 6.26 5.44
N TRP A 129 -2.13 6.82 5.58
CA TRP A 129 -1.65 7.40 6.81
C TRP A 129 -2.27 8.79 7.03
N ALA A 130 -2.61 9.09 8.29
CA ALA A 130 -3.00 10.44 8.65
C ALA A 130 -1.82 11.42 8.44
N PRO A 131 -2.05 12.57 7.82
CA PRO A 131 -0.98 13.53 7.50
C PRO A 131 -0.39 14.24 8.72
N TYR A 132 -1.01 14.12 9.89
CA TYR A 132 -0.65 14.78 11.14
C TYR A 132 -0.18 13.80 12.23
N SER A 133 -0.16 12.50 11.98
CA SER A 133 0.24 11.50 12.95
C SER A 133 1.01 10.36 12.29
N SER A 134 2.08 9.89 12.96
CA SER A 134 2.86 8.74 12.51
C SER A 134 2.21 7.39 12.86
N THR A 135 1.19 7.37 13.72
CA THR A 135 0.58 6.16 14.27
C THR A 135 -0.86 5.93 13.83
N VAL A 136 -1.50 6.98 13.28
CA VAL A 136 -2.89 6.91 12.83
C VAL A 136 -2.94 6.61 11.34
N PHE A 137 -3.76 5.62 10.97
CA PHE A 137 -4.08 5.33 9.58
C PHE A 137 -5.54 4.89 9.44
N ALA A 138 -6.06 5.00 8.24
CA ALA A 138 -7.39 4.56 7.89
C ALA A 138 -7.36 3.53 6.76
N ALA A 139 -8.32 2.64 6.74
CA ALA A 139 -8.50 1.66 5.69
C ALA A 139 -9.97 1.50 5.33
N VAL A 140 -10.24 1.17 4.08
CA VAL A 140 -11.57 0.90 3.57
C VAL A 140 -11.66 -0.49 2.95
N THR A 141 -12.83 -1.09 3.06
CA THR A 141 -13.02 -2.48 2.64
C THR A 141 -14.13 -2.63 1.61
N SER A 142 -14.10 -3.75 0.90
CA SER A 142 -15.12 -4.13 -0.07
C SER A 142 -16.53 -4.33 0.53
N ALA A 143 -16.63 -4.47 1.86
CA ALA A 143 -17.91 -4.45 2.56
C ALA A 143 -18.49 -3.04 2.73
N GLY A 144 -17.74 -1.99 2.37
CA GLY A 144 -18.16 -0.60 2.52
C GLY A 144 -17.85 0.00 3.89
N ASN A 145 -17.02 -0.65 4.70
CA ASN A 145 -16.65 -0.17 6.03
C ASN A 145 -15.35 0.65 5.98
N LEU A 146 -15.30 1.68 6.82
CA LEU A 146 -14.12 2.47 7.15
C LEU A 146 -13.61 2.03 8.51
N TYR A 147 -12.33 1.72 8.58
CA TYR A 147 -11.60 1.38 9.80
C TYR A 147 -10.57 2.46 10.08
N VAL A 148 -10.47 2.88 11.35
CA VAL A 148 -9.43 3.83 11.80
C VAL A 148 -8.63 3.18 12.90
N TYR A 149 -7.31 3.22 12.74
CA TYR A 149 -6.32 2.67 13.66
C TYR A 149 -5.49 3.79 14.27
N ASP A 150 -5.10 3.60 15.54
CA ASP A 150 -4.03 4.37 16.18
C ASP A 150 -3.12 3.41 16.94
N LEU A 151 -1.96 3.14 16.40
CA LEU A 151 -0.97 2.20 16.95
C LEU A 151 -0.42 2.61 18.32
N LYS A 152 -0.62 3.87 18.72
CA LYS A 152 -0.23 4.37 20.05
C LYS A 152 -1.21 3.92 21.12
N GLN A 153 -2.51 3.89 20.79
CA GLN A 153 -3.58 3.53 21.72
C GLN A 153 -3.84 2.01 21.72
N GLU A 154 -3.94 1.44 20.53
CA GLU A 154 -4.20 0.01 20.34
C GLU A 154 -3.39 -0.51 19.15
N LYS A 155 -2.53 -1.50 19.42
CA LYS A 155 -1.60 -2.00 18.39
C LYS A 155 -2.19 -3.04 17.45
N HIS A 156 -3.20 -3.78 17.90
CA HIS A 156 -3.69 -4.96 17.19
C HIS A 156 -5.09 -4.80 16.62
N HIS A 157 -5.87 -3.86 17.16
CA HIS A 157 -7.25 -3.67 16.77
C HIS A 157 -7.52 -2.25 16.29
N HIS A 158 -8.53 -2.10 15.45
CA HIS A 158 -9.01 -0.78 15.05
C HIS A 158 -9.69 -0.07 16.24
N LEU A 159 -9.54 1.24 16.31
CA LEU A 159 -10.21 2.06 17.31
C LEU A 159 -11.66 2.36 16.92
N CYS A 160 -11.94 2.42 15.64
CA CYS A 160 -13.24 2.75 15.10
C CYS A 160 -13.53 1.95 13.84
N GLU A 161 -14.71 1.38 13.78
CA GLU A 161 -15.32 0.82 12.58
C GLU A 161 -16.61 1.56 12.29
N HIS A 162 -16.80 1.98 11.06
CA HIS A 162 -17.98 2.69 10.63
C HIS A 162 -18.42 2.24 9.23
N PRO A 163 -19.70 1.90 9.01
CA PRO A 163 -20.22 1.64 7.67
C PRO A 163 -20.21 2.94 6.86
N ALA A 164 -19.20 3.08 6.01
CA ALA A 164 -18.99 4.29 5.21
C ALA A 164 -19.92 4.34 4.00
N MET A 165 -20.21 3.16 3.41
CA MET A 165 -21.02 3.05 2.21
C MET A 165 -22.15 2.03 2.40
N LYS A 166 -23.35 2.36 1.92
CA LYS A 166 -24.48 1.44 1.95
C LYS A 166 -24.57 0.67 0.63
N LYS A 167 -24.41 -0.66 0.69
CA LYS A 167 -24.57 -1.57 -0.47
C LYS A 167 -23.61 -1.25 -1.64
N ALA A 168 -22.44 -0.69 -1.35
CA ALA A 168 -21.38 -0.42 -2.33
C ALA A 168 -20.03 -0.71 -1.70
N LYS A 169 -19.04 -1.11 -2.53
CA LYS A 169 -17.67 -1.30 -2.08
C LYS A 169 -16.99 0.04 -1.88
N ALA A 170 -16.32 0.25 -0.75
CA ALA A 170 -15.44 1.37 -0.59
C ALA A 170 -14.10 1.03 -1.26
N LEU A 171 -13.64 1.91 -2.14
CA LEU A 171 -12.45 1.69 -2.96
C LEU A 171 -11.28 2.59 -2.58
N HIS A 172 -11.58 3.83 -2.18
CA HIS A 172 -10.55 4.82 -1.90
C HIS A 172 -10.82 5.55 -0.60
N VAL A 173 -9.74 5.83 0.13
CA VAL A 173 -9.74 6.64 1.35
C VAL A 173 -8.71 7.74 1.23
N SER A 174 -9.04 8.95 1.68
CA SER A 174 -8.08 10.04 1.72
C SER A 174 -8.32 10.97 2.90
N PHE A 175 -7.22 11.34 3.57
CA PHE A 175 -7.24 12.34 4.63
C PHE A 175 -7.10 13.75 4.05
N ASN A 176 -7.88 14.70 4.58
CA ASN A 176 -7.60 16.09 4.36
C ASN A 176 -6.33 16.50 5.13
N LYS A 177 -5.47 17.30 4.51
CA LYS A 177 -4.18 17.70 5.09
C LYS A 177 -4.29 18.76 6.17
N VAL A 178 -5.37 19.53 6.16
CA VAL A 178 -5.59 20.67 7.06
C VAL A 178 -6.67 20.37 8.09
N ASP A 179 -7.83 19.93 7.62
CA ASP A 179 -8.97 19.64 8.47
C ASP A 179 -9.02 18.16 8.87
N PRO A 180 -9.56 17.82 10.06
CA PRO A 180 -9.70 16.44 10.53
C PRO A 180 -10.85 15.71 9.83
N ILE A 181 -10.73 15.57 8.53
CA ILE A 181 -11.75 14.99 7.66
C ILE A 181 -11.12 13.82 6.87
N ILE A 182 -11.87 12.72 6.79
CA ILE A 182 -11.59 11.60 5.89
C ILE A 182 -12.65 11.59 4.81
N LEU A 183 -12.22 11.41 3.57
CA LEU A 183 -13.10 11.16 2.42
C LEU A 183 -13.02 9.67 2.05
N VAL A 184 -14.16 9.09 1.75
CA VAL A 184 -14.26 7.71 1.27
C VAL A 184 -15.03 7.70 -0.04
N GLY A 185 -14.44 7.11 -1.08
CA GLY A 185 -15.06 6.93 -2.39
C GLY A 185 -15.51 5.49 -2.62
N ASP A 186 -16.62 5.31 -3.31
CA ASP A 186 -17.19 4.00 -3.63
C ASP A 186 -17.13 3.66 -5.13
N GLU A 187 -17.43 2.40 -5.46
CA GLU A 187 -17.47 1.88 -6.83
C GLU A 187 -18.57 2.50 -7.72
N ARG A 188 -19.52 3.25 -7.14
CA ARG A 188 -20.65 3.86 -7.84
C ARG A 188 -20.48 5.35 -8.05
N GLY A 189 -19.32 5.91 -7.66
CA GLY A 189 -19.03 7.34 -7.75
C GLY A 189 -19.56 8.15 -6.55
N GLY A 190 -20.05 7.50 -5.49
CA GLY A 190 -20.40 8.15 -4.24
C GLY A 190 -19.15 8.57 -3.46
N VAL A 191 -19.17 9.73 -2.82
CA VAL A 191 -18.11 10.21 -1.92
C VAL A 191 -18.73 10.67 -0.62
N ASN A 192 -18.32 10.06 0.49
CA ASN A 192 -18.75 10.42 1.83
C ASN A 192 -17.59 11.06 2.62
N SER A 193 -17.92 12.06 3.44
CA SER A 193 -16.94 12.72 4.32
C SER A 193 -17.24 12.37 5.78
N PHE A 194 -16.17 12.09 6.53
CA PHE A 194 -16.21 11.77 7.95
C PHE A 194 -15.33 12.70 8.73
N LYS A 195 -15.86 13.33 9.78
CA LYS A 195 -15.09 14.16 10.68
C LYS A 195 -14.49 13.30 11.79
N LEU A 196 -13.19 13.41 11.98
CA LEU A 196 -12.48 12.73 13.04
C LEU A 196 -12.70 13.40 14.40
N SER A 197 -12.74 12.59 15.45
CA SER A 197 -12.75 13.11 16.82
C SER A 197 -11.43 13.77 17.17
N LYS A 198 -11.46 14.69 18.14
CA LYS A 198 -10.25 15.37 18.63
C LYS A 198 -9.18 14.42 19.19
N SER A 199 -9.57 13.25 19.67
CA SER A 199 -8.65 12.23 20.16
C SER A 199 -7.76 11.65 19.08
N LEU A 200 -8.26 11.55 17.83
CA LEU A 200 -7.56 10.99 16.66
C LEU A 200 -6.74 12.06 15.90
N THR A 201 -6.91 13.32 16.23
CA THR A 201 -6.25 14.46 15.55
C THR A 201 -5.11 15.08 16.34
N LYS A 202 -4.87 14.62 17.57
CA LYS A 202 -3.72 15.09 18.38
C LYS A 202 -2.47 14.53 17.73
N GLY A 203 -1.69 15.43 17.13
CA GLY A 203 -0.37 15.14 16.62
C GLY A 203 0.57 14.58 17.70
N PRO A 204 1.76 14.09 17.33
CA PRO A 204 2.74 13.62 18.29
C PRO A 204 3.09 14.77 19.25
N LEU A 205 2.95 14.51 20.56
CA LEU A 205 3.54 15.33 21.60
C LEU A 205 5.04 15.12 21.61
#